data_eac625526c07e1a8e52ac98a5814f3a7
#
_entry.id   eac625526c07e1a8e52ac98a5814f3a7
#
_cell.length_a   1.000
_cell.length_b   1.000
_cell.length_c   1.000
_cell.angle_alpha   90.00
_cell.angle_beta   90.00
_cell.angle_gamma   90.00
#
_symmetry.space_group_name_H-M   'P 1'
#
loop_
_entity.id
_entity.type
_entity.pdbx_description
1 polymer ?
#
loop_
_entity_poly.entity_id
_entity_poly.type
_entity_poly.pdbx_seq_one_letter_code
_entity_poly.pdbx_strand_id
1 'polypeptide(L)'
;MLLACSLWIGLVASLLAVDRPPEVTSEKGMVVSVAPEASDAGLEILKQGGSAVDAAVAVALALAVTFPEAGNIGGGGFMMVWPANAKGSDQSAQPVCIEYRETCPAALKRDSFVNERRQEGHHTIGIPGTVAGLALAHEKCGKLKWAQVVAPAIRLAHEGFLIDAALASALNRMAGSPTASFSEFRRVFTKPGGGEWQSGDRLIQRELAQTMKTLADDGPDSFYRGRIAEQIVAEMQAGGGFITREDLAGYRAHVRKPVSTSYRGYDIYAPPPPSAGGTQLMECLNILEQFDVNGLGPKSPQFVHVLVESMRRASCDRVRHMGDPDFTPIPVKLLSKDYAKQLSEQLDLSRATRSESLAPDITLTDEPPSTTHFSIVDGHGMAVANTYTLQNSYGSRVVVGGAGFLLNNEMTDFNWRPGVTTTRGQVGTEPNVMAPGKRMLSSQCPTLVSREGKLLLVTGSPGGRTIPSTVLGVVVNVIDFSLSAREAVDAPRWHHQWLPDRIQFERHPAPDYAELLRQLQQQGHLFSDDVKRLGDGYQRQGDAHTILIRHGVLHGAADWRRTVGKAAGW
;
A
#
# COMPACT_ATOMS: atom_id res chain seq x y z
N MET A 1 26.19 -62.09 -5.91
CA MET A 1 25.47 -61.09 -6.72
C MET A 1 24.52 -60.36 -5.81
N LEU A 2 25.06 -59.51 -5.01
CA LEU A 2 24.40 -58.67 -4.00
C LEU A 2 25.29 -57.44 -3.90
N LEU A 3 24.75 -56.25 -4.25
CA LEU A 3 25.26 -54.92 -3.95
C LEU A 3 24.88 -53.96 -5.08
N ALA A 4 23.66 -53.39 -5.00
CA ALA A 4 23.31 -52.13 -5.68
C ALA A 4 21.86 -51.74 -5.30
N CYS A 5 21.61 -51.37 -4.03
CA CYS A 5 20.34 -50.74 -3.60
C CYS A 5 20.57 -49.96 -2.29
N SER A 6 21.35 -48.91 -2.33
CA SER A 6 21.43 -48.00 -1.17
C SER A 6 22.16 -46.72 -1.56
N LEU A 7 21.53 -45.89 -2.42
CA LEU A 7 21.96 -44.49 -2.65
C LEU A 7 20.86 -43.68 -3.36
N TRP A 8 19.64 -43.69 -2.80
CA TRP A 8 18.55 -42.83 -3.27
C TRP A 8 17.62 -42.38 -2.13
N ILE A 9 18.20 -42.01 -0.97
CA ILE A 9 17.45 -41.32 0.10
C ILE A 9 18.37 -40.19 0.60
N GLY A 10 18.36 -39.07 -0.08
CA GLY A 10 19.20 -37.94 0.34
C GLY A 10 19.05 -36.66 -0.49
N LEU A 11 17.95 -36.51 -1.22
CA LEU A 11 17.77 -35.29 -2.02
C LEU A 11 16.31 -34.79 -2.08
N VAL A 12 15.63 -34.78 -0.94
CA VAL A 12 14.33 -34.10 -0.82
C VAL A 12 14.28 -33.51 0.58
N ALA A 13 14.78 -32.32 0.76
CA ALA A 13 14.41 -31.35 1.81
C ALA A 13 15.40 -30.17 1.88
N SER A 14 15.72 -29.56 0.76
CA SER A 14 16.13 -28.16 0.75
C SER A 14 14.99 -27.34 0.18
N LEU A 15 13.82 -27.40 0.81
CA LEU A 15 12.86 -26.32 0.76
C LEU A 15 13.60 -25.11 1.32
N LEU A 16 13.98 -24.18 0.47
CA LEU A 16 14.59 -22.90 0.80
C LEU A 16 13.82 -22.30 1.99
N ALA A 17 14.40 -22.37 3.16
CA ALA A 17 13.96 -21.56 4.29
C ALA A 17 14.08 -20.12 3.79
N VAL A 18 12.95 -19.47 3.53
CA VAL A 18 12.94 -18.05 3.22
C VAL A 18 13.51 -17.37 4.45
N ASP A 19 14.65 -16.71 4.30
CA ASP A 19 15.33 -16.00 5.38
C ASP A 19 14.40 -14.85 5.82
N ARG A 20 13.66 -15.07 6.92
CA ARG A 20 12.73 -14.08 7.46
C ARG A 20 13.53 -13.02 8.19
N PRO A 21 13.34 -11.71 7.88
CA PRO A 21 14.00 -10.66 8.64
C PRO A 21 13.60 -10.77 10.12
N PRO A 22 14.56 -10.64 11.07
CA PRO A 22 14.25 -10.70 12.48
C PRO A 22 13.39 -9.53 12.92
N GLU A 23 12.65 -9.68 14.02
CA GLU A 23 12.09 -8.55 14.75
C GLU A 23 13.24 -7.71 15.35
N VAL A 24 13.17 -6.41 15.15
CA VAL A 24 14.16 -5.45 15.68
C VAL A 24 13.54 -4.65 16.81
N THR A 25 14.23 -4.51 17.92
CA THR A 25 13.78 -3.68 19.06
C THR A 25 14.59 -2.40 19.19
N SER A 26 13.94 -1.33 19.66
CA SER A 26 14.59 -0.05 19.93
C SER A 26 13.78 0.77 20.94
N GLU A 27 14.47 1.68 21.66
CA GLU A 27 13.83 2.61 22.61
C GLU A 27 13.77 4.05 22.10
N LYS A 28 14.54 4.40 21.04
CA LYS A 28 14.71 5.80 20.60
C LYS A 28 14.08 6.12 19.26
N GLY A 29 13.95 5.15 18.39
CA GLY A 29 13.35 5.34 17.06
C GLY A 29 13.38 4.09 16.23
N MET A 30 12.42 3.96 15.32
CA MET A 30 12.26 2.78 14.45
C MET A 30 11.77 3.21 13.07
N VAL A 31 12.37 2.64 12.05
CA VAL A 31 11.96 2.78 10.65
C VAL A 31 11.79 1.39 10.06
N VAL A 32 10.65 1.12 9.44
CA VAL A 32 10.37 -0.17 8.79
C VAL A 32 9.88 0.08 7.37
N SER A 33 10.60 -0.42 6.37
CA SER A 33 10.25 -0.28 4.96
C SER A 33 10.65 -1.50 4.11
N VAL A 34 10.19 -1.51 2.87
CA VAL A 34 10.43 -2.56 1.88
C VAL A 34 11.90 -2.62 1.40
N ALA A 35 12.65 -1.51 1.49
CA ALA A 35 14.03 -1.43 1.02
C ALA A 35 14.99 -1.06 2.16
N PRO A 36 16.06 -1.86 2.37
CA PRO A 36 17.06 -1.61 3.43
C PRO A 36 17.65 -0.20 3.39
N GLU A 37 18.00 0.30 2.21
CA GLU A 37 18.62 1.61 2.02
C GLU A 37 17.67 2.76 2.41
N ALA A 38 16.36 2.58 2.15
CA ALA A 38 15.36 3.57 2.54
C ALA A 38 15.13 3.58 4.05
N SER A 39 15.12 2.40 4.71
CA SER A 39 15.08 2.32 6.17
C SER A 39 16.30 2.97 6.81
N ASP A 40 17.49 2.77 6.24
CA ASP A 40 18.72 3.39 6.71
C ASP A 40 18.73 4.92 6.50
N ALA A 41 18.20 5.41 5.37
CA ALA A 41 18.02 6.84 5.12
C ALA A 41 17.09 7.49 6.16
N GLY A 42 15.96 6.86 6.48
CA GLY A 42 15.08 7.34 7.55
C GLY A 42 15.73 7.33 8.93
N LEU A 43 16.48 6.27 9.25
CA LEU A 43 17.21 6.17 10.52
C LEU A 43 18.32 7.22 10.63
N GLU A 44 19.02 7.53 9.53
CA GLU A 44 19.98 8.62 9.46
C GLU A 44 19.34 9.95 9.87
N ILE A 45 18.19 10.26 9.32
CA ILE A 45 17.45 11.49 9.63
C ILE A 45 17.00 11.53 11.09
N LEU A 46 16.51 10.42 11.66
CA LEU A 46 16.16 10.34 13.08
C LEU A 46 17.40 10.61 13.97
N LYS A 47 18.56 10.05 13.63
CA LYS A 47 19.84 10.26 14.35
C LYS A 47 20.36 11.69 14.27
N GLN A 48 20.01 12.42 13.21
CA GLN A 48 20.31 13.86 13.07
C GLN A 48 19.34 14.75 13.88
N GLY A 49 18.41 14.17 14.64
CA GLY A 49 17.42 14.89 15.45
C GLY A 49 16.13 15.26 14.68
N GLY A 50 15.94 14.71 13.49
CA GLY A 50 14.71 14.86 12.72
C GLY A 50 13.51 14.21 13.39
N SER A 51 12.31 14.69 13.05
CA SER A 51 11.04 14.10 13.44
C SER A 51 10.74 12.83 12.64
N ALA A 52 9.71 12.06 13.05
CA ALA A 52 9.21 10.95 12.26
C ALA A 52 8.73 11.39 10.85
N VAL A 53 8.26 12.63 10.71
CA VAL A 53 7.88 13.21 9.41
C VAL A 53 9.10 13.54 8.56
N ASP A 54 10.17 14.09 9.14
CA ASP A 54 11.44 14.29 8.41
C ASP A 54 11.98 12.96 7.87
N ALA A 55 11.98 11.93 8.72
CA ALA A 55 12.37 10.59 8.33
C ALA A 55 11.43 10.00 7.24
N ALA A 56 10.12 10.26 7.33
CA ALA A 56 9.14 9.81 6.33
C ALA A 56 9.39 10.43 4.95
N VAL A 57 9.73 11.71 4.89
CA VAL A 57 10.13 12.37 3.63
C VAL A 57 11.37 11.70 3.05
N ALA A 58 12.42 11.48 3.89
CA ALA A 58 13.65 10.85 3.43
C ALA A 58 13.42 9.40 2.94
N VAL A 59 12.61 8.61 3.67
CA VAL A 59 12.24 7.24 3.26
C VAL A 59 11.47 7.25 1.94
N ALA A 60 10.46 8.11 1.80
CA ALA A 60 9.66 8.18 0.58
C ALA A 60 10.52 8.53 -0.65
N LEU A 61 11.40 9.52 -0.52
CA LEU A 61 12.31 9.92 -1.61
C LEU A 61 13.39 8.86 -1.88
N ALA A 62 13.91 8.18 -0.84
CA ALA A 62 14.84 7.07 -0.99
C ALA A 62 14.18 5.86 -1.69
N LEU A 63 12.92 5.55 -1.37
CA LEU A 63 12.15 4.50 -2.06
C LEU A 63 11.90 4.83 -3.53
N ALA A 64 11.75 6.09 -3.90
CA ALA A 64 11.66 6.49 -5.32
C ALA A 64 12.94 6.10 -6.11
N VAL A 65 14.08 5.95 -5.42
CA VAL A 65 15.36 5.50 -5.97
C VAL A 65 15.52 3.98 -5.87
N THR A 66 15.28 3.41 -4.68
CA THR A 66 15.66 2.03 -4.33
C THR A 66 14.57 1.00 -4.57
N PHE A 67 13.32 1.44 -4.73
CA PHE A 67 12.16 0.60 -5.01
C PHE A 67 11.30 1.20 -6.13
N PRO A 68 11.83 1.35 -7.37
CA PRO A 68 11.15 2.05 -8.47
C PRO A 68 9.85 1.35 -8.93
N GLU A 69 9.59 0.14 -8.45
CA GLU A 69 8.34 -0.57 -8.72
C GLU A 69 7.11 0.21 -8.19
N ALA A 70 7.24 0.92 -7.06
CA ALA A 70 6.14 1.66 -6.45
C ALA A 70 6.58 2.91 -5.66
N GLY A 71 7.83 2.99 -5.17
CA GLY A 71 8.41 4.19 -4.58
C GLY A 71 8.50 5.30 -5.64
N ASN A 72 8.10 6.54 -5.31
CA ASN A 72 7.86 7.52 -6.37
C ASN A 72 7.91 8.98 -5.91
N ILE A 73 8.05 9.88 -6.89
CA ILE A 73 7.71 11.31 -6.80
C ILE A 73 6.62 11.68 -7.82
N GLY A 74 6.31 10.78 -8.76
CA GLY A 74 5.33 10.97 -9.83
C GLY A 74 3.99 10.27 -9.60
N GLY A 75 3.68 9.89 -8.36
CA GLY A 75 2.45 9.25 -7.93
C GLY A 75 1.74 9.99 -6.81
N GLY A 76 1.07 9.25 -5.90
CA GLY A 76 0.36 9.82 -4.77
C GLY A 76 0.03 8.83 -3.67
N GLY A 77 -0.65 9.31 -2.62
CA GLY A 77 -0.95 8.46 -1.47
C GLY A 77 -1.57 9.14 -0.26
N PHE A 78 -1.40 8.48 0.90
CA PHE A 78 -1.91 8.92 2.20
C PHE A 78 -0.86 8.69 3.28
N MET A 79 -0.66 9.70 4.13
CA MET A 79 0.21 9.65 5.30
C MET A 79 -0.61 9.91 6.56
N MET A 80 -0.65 8.95 7.45
CA MET A 80 -1.19 9.13 8.81
C MET A 80 -0.05 9.59 9.72
N VAL A 81 -0.29 10.67 10.46
CA VAL A 81 0.67 11.24 11.41
C VAL A 81 0.05 11.22 12.81
N TRP A 82 0.71 10.54 13.75
CA TRP A 82 0.49 10.67 15.17
C TRP A 82 1.43 11.74 15.71
N PRO A 83 0.95 12.88 16.22
CA PRO A 83 1.81 13.94 16.71
C PRO A 83 2.53 13.52 18.01
N ALA A 84 3.73 14.06 18.22
CA ALA A 84 4.42 13.90 19.49
C ALA A 84 3.57 14.48 20.65
N ASN A 85 3.58 13.82 21.79
CA ASN A 85 2.94 14.36 22.99
C ASN A 85 3.66 15.64 23.40
N ALA A 86 2.96 16.76 23.41
CA ALA A 86 3.49 17.99 23.98
C ALA A 86 3.72 17.76 25.48
N LYS A 87 4.95 17.95 25.97
CA LYS A 87 5.26 17.82 27.40
C LYS A 87 4.32 18.73 28.20
N GLY A 88 3.46 18.14 29.05
CA GLY A 88 2.56 18.86 29.95
C GLY A 88 1.19 19.23 29.38
N SER A 89 0.76 18.72 28.22
CA SER A 89 -0.61 18.89 27.75
C SER A 89 -1.47 17.68 28.14
N ASP A 90 -2.60 17.94 28.81
CA ASP A 90 -3.65 16.95 29.12
C ASP A 90 -4.48 16.60 27.86
N GLN A 91 -4.18 17.18 26.69
CA GLN A 91 -4.89 16.90 25.47
C GLN A 91 -4.30 15.66 24.81
N SER A 92 -5.13 14.63 24.64
CA SER A 92 -4.78 13.46 23.84
C SER A 92 -4.38 13.88 22.42
N ALA A 93 -3.22 13.41 21.96
CA ALA A 93 -2.75 13.66 20.61
C ALA A 93 -3.79 13.19 19.59
N GLN A 94 -4.24 14.09 18.73
CA GLN A 94 -5.18 13.74 17.65
C GLN A 94 -4.40 13.49 16.36
N PRO A 95 -4.50 12.28 15.79
CA PRO A 95 -3.84 11.98 14.53
C PRO A 95 -4.46 12.76 13.37
N VAL A 96 -3.64 13.05 12.36
CA VAL A 96 -4.07 13.69 11.12
C VAL A 96 -3.73 12.81 9.92
N CYS A 97 -4.48 12.97 8.83
CA CYS A 97 -4.19 12.35 7.55
C CYS A 97 -3.75 13.44 6.57
N ILE A 98 -2.56 13.30 5.99
CA ILE A 98 -2.12 14.08 4.83
C ILE A 98 -2.53 13.27 3.60
N GLU A 99 -3.49 13.79 2.86
CA GLU A 99 -4.02 13.20 1.63
C GLU A 99 -3.36 13.91 0.44
N TYR A 100 -2.69 13.11 -0.38
CA TYR A 100 -2.03 13.57 -1.61
C TYR A 100 -2.28 12.60 -2.77
N ARG A 101 -3.52 12.08 -2.82
CA ARG A 101 -4.00 11.26 -3.93
C ARG A 101 -3.97 12.06 -5.23
N GLU A 102 -3.67 11.41 -6.33
CA GLU A 102 -3.67 12.01 -7.66
C GLU A 102 -5.05 12.57 -8.01
N THR A 103 -5.07 13.52 -8.94
CA THR A 103 -6.31 14.08 -9.47
C THR A 103 -6.44 13.86 -10.98
N CYS A 104 -7.68 13.78 -11.44
CA CYS A 104 -8.02 13.69 -12.86
C CYS A 104 -7.63 15.01 -13.59
N PRO A 105 -6.88 14.97 -14.70
CA PRO A 105 -6.63 16.13 -15.55
C PRO A 105 -7.91 16.82 -16.02
N ALA A 106 -7.88 18.16 -16.14
CA ALA A 106 -9.04 18.97 -16.50
C ALA A 106 -9.63 18.64 -17.89
N ALA A 107 -8.82 18.10 -18.79
CA ALA A 107 -9.24 17.72 -20.14
C ALA A 107 -10.12 16.47 -20.20
N LEU A 108 -10.13 15.64 -19.14
CA LEU A 108 -10.81 14.34 -19.12
C LEU A 108 -12.21 14.46 -18.54
N LYS A 109 -13.14 13.68 -19.10
CA LYS A 109 -14.57 13.64 -18.74
C LYS A 109 -15.01 12.21 -18.45
N ARG A 110 -16.21 12.07 -17.90
CA ARG A 110 -16.88 10.81 -17.53
C ARG A 110 -16.62 9.63 -18.50
N ASP A 111 -16.77 9.91 -19.79
CA ASP A 111 -16.77 8.86 -20.83
C ASP A 111 -15.47 8.80 -21.65
N SER A 112 -14.42 9.52 -21.22
CA SER A 112 -13.16 9.62 -21.97
C SER A 112 -12.51 8.25 -22.23
N PHE A 113 -12.69 7.26 -21.34
CA PHE A 113 -12.02 5.96 -21.41
C PHE A 113 -12.96 4.76 -21.64
N VAL A 114 -14.23 4.96 -22.00
CA VAL A 114 -15.19 3.83 -22.19
C VAL A 114 -14.72 2.80 -23.23
N ASN A 115 -13.97 3.23 -24.23
CA ASN A 115 -13.41 2.38 -25.28
C ASN A 115 -11.91 2.07 -25.09
N GLU A 116 -11.25 2.65 -24.09
CA GLU A 116 -9.83 2.38 -23.84
C GLU A 116 -9.64 0.99 -23.22
N ARG A 117 -8.55 0.35 -23.57
CA ARG A 117 -8.14 -0.98 -23.08
C ARG A 117 -6.74 -0.99 -22.50
N ARG A 118 -5.92 -0.01 -22.88
CA ARG A 118 -4.54 0.07 -22.45
C ARG A 118 -4.48 0.63 -21.04
N GLN A 119 -3.75 -0.03 -20.18
CA GLN A 119 -3.59 0.31 -18.76
C GLN A 119 -2.28 1.05 -18.47
N GLU A 120 -1.50 1.34 -19.49
CA GLU A 120 -0.16 1.93 -19.43
C GLU A 120 -0.02 3.04 -20.47
N GLY A 121 0.96 3.93 -20.26
CA GLY A 121 1.25 5.04 -21.15
C GLY A 121 0.66 6.38 -20.69
N HIS A 122 0.97 7.41 -21.44
CA HIS A 122 0.73 8.81 -21.07
C HIS A 122 -0.73 9.15 -20.77
N HIS A 123 -1.69 8.49 -21.43
CA HIS A 123 -3.12 8.72 -21.23
C HIS A 123 -3.64 8.24 -19.87
N THR A 124 -2.91 7.36 -19.17
CA THR A 124 -3.31 6.81 -17.88
C THR A 124 -2.80 7.61 -16.67
N ILE A 125 -2.06 8.69 -16.90
CA ILE A 125 -1.37 9.44 -15.86
C ILE A 125 -2.32 10.45 -15.23
N GLY A 126 -2.52 10.33 -13.90
CA GLY A 126 -3.15 11.34 -13.06
C GLY A 126 -2.14 12.40 -12.60
N ILE A 127 -2.63 13.59 -12.22
CA ILE A 127 -1.78 14.69 -11.73
C ILE A 127 -1.10 14.25 -10.44
N PRO A 128 0.26 14.21 -10.38
CA PRO A 128 0.99 13.66 -9.24
C PRO A 128 0.84 14.46 -7.96
N GLY A 129 0.73 13.78 -6.82
CA GLY A 129 0.55 14.39 -5.51
C GLY A 129 1.70 14.21 -4.52
N THR A 130 2.60 13.22 -4.74
CA THR A 130 3.59 12.82 -3.74
C THR A 130 4.44 13.99 -3.22
N VAL A 131 5.02 14.79 -4.09
CA VAL A 131 5.89 15.91 -3.66
C VAL A 131 5.12 16.93 -2.82
N ALA A 132 3.88 17.29 -3.22
CA ALA A 132 3.04 18.21 -2.44
C ALA A 132 2.65 17.64 -1.07
N GLY A 133 2.35 16.33 -1.01
CA GLY A 133 2.01 15.68 0.25
C GLY A 133 3.19 15.63 1.23
N LEU A 134 4.37 15.26 0.74
CA LEU A 134 5.59 15.25 1.53
C LEU A 134 5.97 16.67 2.01
N ALA A 135 5.83 17.67 1.15
CA ALA A 135 6.08 19.07 1.49
C ALA A 135 5.09 19.58 2.56
N LEU A 136 3.80 19.30 2.41
CA LEU A 136 2.77 19.68 3.38
C LEU A 136 3.00 19.02 4.75
N ALA A 137 3.36 17.74 4.76
CA ALA A 137 3.70 17.03 6.01
C ALA A 137 4.93 17.64 6.67
N HIS A 138 5.97 17.91 5.88
CA HIS A 138 7.20 18.52 6.36
C HIS A 138 6.98 19.95 6.90
N GLU A 139 6.21 20.78 6.20
CA GLU A 139 5.85 22.13 6.66
C GLU A 139 5.17 22.09 8.05
N LYS A 140 4.28 21.12 8.27
CA LYS A 140 3.50 21.03 9.52
C LYS A 140 4.25 20.39 10.67
N CYS A 141 5.09 19.39 10.41
CA CYS A 141 5.63 18.52 11.45
C CYS A 141 7.16 18.27 11.32
N GLY A 142 7.81 18.79 10.29
CA GLY A 142 9.25 18.70 10.09
C GLY A 142 10.03 19.57 11.08
N LYS A 143 11.25 19.17 11.37
CA LYS A 143 12.22 19.88 12.23
C LYS A 143 13.48 20.29 11.49
N LEU A 144 13.92 19.43 10.55
CA LEU A 144 15.13 19.67 9.76
C LEU A 144 14.78 20.51 8.52
N LYS A 145 15.81 21.10 7.90
CA LYS A 145 15.62 21.81 6.63
C LYS A 145 15.27 20.82 5.52
N TRP A 146 14.41 21.23 4.58
CA TRP A 146 13.98 20.41 3.45
C TRP A 146 15.15 19.76 2.70
N ALA A 147 16.20 20.53 2.38
CA ALA A 147 17.38 20.00 1.70
C ALA A 147 18.11 18.88 2.49
N GLN A 148 18.04 18.89 3.81
CA GLN A 148 18.67 17.84 4.64
C GLN A 148 17.89 16.53 4.52
N VAL A 149 16.56 16.57 4.50
CA VAL A 149 15.73 15.36 4.37
C VAL A 149 15.72 14.78 2.95
N VAL A 150 16.03 15.59 1.94
CA VAL A 150 16.19 15.12 0.53
C VAL A 150 17.60 14.51 0.29
N ALA A 151 18.61 14.93 1.03
CA ALA A 151 20.02 14.58 0.78
C ALA A 151 20.29 13.06 0.69
N PRO A 152 19.72 12.18 1.54
CA PRO A 152 19.94 10.73 1.40
C PRO A 152 19.51 10.17 0.05
N ALA A 153 18.36 10.61 -0.50
CA ALA A 153 17.88 10.19 -1.81
C ALA A 153 18.80 10.66 -2.96
N ILE A 154 19.34 11.88 -2.86
CA ILE A 154 20.33 12.40 -3.83
C ILE A 154 21.55 11.49 -3.86
N ARG A 155 22.10 11.14 -2.68
CA ARG A 155 23.28 10.25 -2.60
C ARG A 155 22.98 8.88 -3.22
N LEU A 156 21.89 8.26 -2.83
CA LEU A 156 21.47 6.94 -3.35
C LEU A 156 21.32 6.94 -4.88
N ALA A 157 20.71 7.98 -5.45
CA ALA A 157 20.51 8.09 -6.88
C ALA A 157 21.84 8.40 -7.64
N HIS A 158 22.69 9.25 -7.06
CA HIS A 158 23.95 9.70 -7.69
C HIS A 158 25.06 8.65 -7.62
N GLU A 159 25.27 8.05 -6.44
CA GLU A 159 26.33 7.05 -6.20
C GLU A 159 25.85 5.65 -6.58
N GLY A 160 24.54 5.46 -6.65
CA GLY A 160 23.87 4.17 -6.89
C GLY A 160 23.92 3.26 -5.66
N PHE A 161 23.08 2.24 -5.70
CA PHE A 161 22.98 1.21 -4.67
C PHE A 161 23.07 -0.19 -5.27
N LEU A 162 23.41 -1.19 -4.45
CA LEU A 162 23.47 -2.59 -4.90
C LEU A 162 22.07 -3.19 -4.90
N ILE A 163 21.62 -3.67 -6.04
CA ILE A 163 20.29 -4.28 -6.17
C ILE A 163 20.28 -5.71 -5.64
N ASP A 164 19.17 -6.11 -5.03
CA ASP A 164 18.94 -7.47 -4.61
C ASP A 164 18.43 -8.38 -5.75
N ALA A 165 18.26 -9.66 -5.46
CA ALA A 165 17.77 -10.63 -6.45
C ALA A 165 16.31 -10.36 -6.88
N ALA A 166 15.49 -9.79 -6.00
CA ALA A 166 14.08 -9.48 -6.29
C ALA A 166 13.98 -8.32 -7.29
N LEU A 167 14.72 -7.22 -7.04
CA LEU A 167 14.77 -6.08 -7.95
C LEU A 167 15.43 -6.45 -9.28
N ALA A 168 16.53 -7.21 -9.27
CA ALA A 168 17.16 -7.70 -10.49
C ALA A 168 16.17 -8.49 -11.37
N SER A 169 15.45 -9.44 -10.76
CA SER A 169 14.41 -10.21 -11.43
C SER A 169 13.26 -9.33 -11.95
N ALA A 170 12.83 -8.33 -11.18
CA ALA A 170 11.77 -7.39 -11.59
C ALA A 170 12.21 -6.56 -12.82
N LEU A 171 13.40 -5.98 -12.81
CA LEU A 171 13.96 -5.21 -13.91
C LEU A 171 14.11 -6.06 -15.19
N ASN A 172 14.59 -7.30 -15.06
CA ASN A 172 14.74 -8.21 -16.20
C ASN A 172 13.38 -8.60 -16.81
N ARG A 173 12.38 -8.90 -15.99
CA ARG A 173 11.00 -9.16 -16.48
C ARG A 173 10.44 -7.95 -17.23
N MET A 174 10.70 -6.74 -16.73
CA MET A 174 10.24 -5.52 -17.36
C MET A 174 10.94 -5.26 -18.68
N ALA A 175 12.26 -5.49 -18.76
CA ALA A 175 13.03 -5.34 -20.00
C ALA A 175 12.56 -6.31 -21.11
N GLY A 176 12.15 -7.53 -20.73
CA GLY A 176 11.60 -8.55 -21.65
C GLY A 176 10.12 -8.38 -22.02
N SER A 177 9.42 -7.43 -21.40
CA SER A 177 7.99 -7.21 -21.67
C SER A 177 7.76 -6.47 -22.99
N PRO A 178 6.72 -6.83 -23.79
CA PRO A 178 6.31 -6.07 -24.97
C PRO A 178 6.00 -4.60 -24.68
N THR A 179 5.59 -4.31 -23.45
CA THR A 179 5.32 -2.96 -22.94
C THR A 179 6.59 -2.17 -22.61
N ALA A 180 7.80 -2.76 -22.70
CA ALA A 180 9.07 -2.04 -22.72
C ALA A 180 9.27 -1.19 -24.01
N SER A 181 8.17 -0.79 -24.67
CA SER A 181 8.20 0.07 -25.87
C SER A 181 8.61 1.51 -25.56
N PHE A 182 8.52 1.96 -24.31
CA PHE A 182 8.93 3.30 -23.90
C PHE A 182 10.46 3.43 -23.87
N SER A 183 11.01 4.27 -24.76
CA SER A 183 12.46 4.41 -24.95
C SER A 183 13.18 4.87 -23.68
N GLU A 184 12.61 5.85 -22.97
CA GLU A 184 13.17 6.38 -21.72
C GLU A 184 13.16 5.34 -20.59
N PHE A 185 12.09 4.53 -20.47
CA PHE A 185 12.05 3.44 -19.50
C PHE A 185 13.19 2.45 -19.75
N ARG A 186 13.37 2.03 -21.00
CA ARG A 186 14.50 1.14 -21.36
C ARG A 186 15.85 1.77 -21.09
N ARG A 187 16.02 3.04 -21.45
CA ARG A 187 17.28 3.76 -21.25
C ARG A 187 17.68 3.82 -19.76
N VAL A 188 16.71 4.05 -18.86
CA VAL A 188 16.97 4.21 -17.43
C VAL A 188 17.14 2.86 -16.71
N PHE A 189 16.33 1.85 -17.08
CA PHE A 189 16.24 0.59 -16.31
C PHE A 189 16.87 -0.62 -16.99
N THR A 190 17.42 -0.49 -18.21
CA THR A 190 18.24 -1.55 -18.81
C THR A 190 19.68 -1.47 -18.30
N LYS A 191 20.29 -2.63 -18.05
CA LYS A 191 21.68 -2.70 -17.57
C LYS A 191 22.65 -2.04 -18.56
N PRO A 192 23.46 -1.07 -18.10
CA PRO A 192 24.49 -0.46 -18.95
C PRO A 192 25.46 -1.51 -19.48
N GLY A 193 25.74 -1.45 -20.78
CA GLY A 193 26.59 -2.45 -21.44
C GLY A 193 25.87 -3.73 -21.88
N GLY A 194 24.57 -3.86 -21.58
CA GLY A 194 23.75 -5.01 -21.98
C GLY A 194 23.77 -6.17 -20.98
N GLY A 195 23.01 -7.22 -21.31
CA GLY A 195 22.83 -8.39 -20.46
C GLY A 195 21.75 -8.20 -19.39
N GLU A 196 21.58 -9.23 -18.55
CA GLU A 196 20.60 -9.23 -17.45
C GLU A 196 21.18 -8.64 -16.17
N TRP A 197 20.33 -7.97 -15.40
CA TRP A 197 20.64 -7.54 -14.05
C TRP A 197 20.82 -8.74 -13.13
N GLN A 198 21.78 -8.66 -12.23
CA GLN A 198 22.06 -9.67 -11.21
C GLN A 198 22.11 -9.05 -9.82
N SER A 199 21.83 -9.83 -8.79
CA SER A 199 22.03 -9.40 -7.41
C SER A 199 23.49 -8.97 -7.20
N GLY A 200 23.67 -7.79 -6.59
CA GLY A 200 24.97 -7.16 -6.39
C GLY A 200 25.39 -6.20 -7.51
N ASP A 201 24.66 -6.13 -8.62
CA ASP A 201 24.85 -5.05 -9.61
C ASP A 201 24.49 -3.69 -9.02
N ARG A 202 25.11 -2.62 -9.52
CA ARG A 202 24.86 -1.26 -9.07
C ARG A 202 23.92 -0.51 -10.00
N LEU A 203 22.76 -0.07 -9.49
CA LEU A 203 21.83 0.80 -10.21
C LEU A 203 22.15 2.26 -9.88
N ILE A 204 22.43 3.06 -10.92
CA ILE A 204 22.73 4.50 -10.82
C ILE A 204 21.67 5.27 -11.62
N GLN A 205 21.09 6.32 -11.01
CA GLN A 205 19.98 7.10 -11.59
C GLN A 205 20.32 8.60 -11.60
N ARG A 206 21.25 9.02 -12.45
CA ARG A 206 21.83 10.37 -12.44
C ARG A 206 20.82 11.49 -12.71
N GLU A 207 19.87 11.27 -13.60
CA GLU A 207 18.82 12.25 -13.89
C GLU A 207 17.87 12.41 -12.71
N LEU A 208 17.50 11.30 -12.07
CA LEU A 208 16.71 11.33 -10.83
C LEU A 208 17.48 12.06 -9.71
N ALA A 209 18.81 11.85 -9.60
CA ALA A 209 19.64 12.58 -8.64
C ALA A 209 19.60 14.10 -8.90
N GLN A 210 19.63 14.51 -10.18
CA GLN A 210 19.54 15.93 -10.54
C GLN A 210 18.14 16.49 -10.24
N THR A 211 17.09 15.72 -10.48
CA THR A 211 15.71 16.10 -10.11
C THR A 211 15.56 16.26 -8.59
N MET A 212 16.08 15.30 -7.80
CA MET A 212 16.09 15.41 -6.34
C MET A 212 16.92 16.61 -5.86
N LYS A 213 18.04 16.93 -6.53
CA LYS A 213 18.82 18.12 -6.24
C LYS A 213 18.04 19.41 -6.52
N THR A 214 17.31 19.48 -7.62
CA THR A 214 16.42 20.60 -7.93
C THR A 214 15.34 20.76 -6.85
N LEU A 215 14.73 19.66 -6.39
CA LEU A 215 13.78 19.67 -5.27
C LEU A 215 14.42 20.17 -3.96
N ALA A 216 15.69 19.81 -3.71
CA ALA A 216 16.40 20.26 -2.51
C ALA A 216 16.76 21.77 -2.54
N ASP A 217 17.22 22.26 -3.69
CA ASP A 217 17.72 23.62 -3.87
C ASP A 217 16.60 24.64 -4.06
N ASP A 218 15.63 24.32 -4.95
CA ASP A 218 14.57 25.24 -5.39
C ASP A 218 13.25 25.00 -4.63
N GLY A 219 13.20 23.97 -3.80
CA GLY A 219 12.03 23.58 -3.03
C GLY A 219 10.96 22.80 -3.82
N PRO A 220 9.89 22.33 -3.12
CA PRO A 220 8.83 21.50 -3.70
C PRO A 220 8.05 22.15 -4.84
N ASP A 221 7.95 23.49 -4.84
CA ASP A 221 7.25 24.24 -5.89
C ASP A 221 7.89 24.06 -7.29
N SER A 222 9.17 23.69 -7.36
CA SER A 222 9.86 23.35 -8.62
C SER A 222 9.22 22.20 -9.37
N PHE A 223 8.52 21.27 -8.66
CA PHE A 223 7.78 20.16 -9.24
C PHE A 223 6.48 20.60 -9.93
N TYR A 224 5.81 21.62 -9.41
CA TYR A 224 4.47 22.05 -9.86
C TYR A 224 4.47 23.30 -10.73
N ARG A 225 5.50 24.15 -10.61
CA ARG A 225 5.57 25.46 -11.30
C ARG A 225 6.91 25.76 -11.94
N GLY A 226 7.97 24.97 -11.60
CA GLY A 226 9.32 25.21 -12.06
C GLY A 226 9.75 24.26 -13.19
N ARG A 227 11.06 24.02 -13.23
CA ARG A 227 11.71 23.21 -14.28
C ARG A 227 11.15 21.80 -14.40
N ILE A 228 10.83 21.14 -13.26
CA ILE A 228 10.31 19.78 -13.27
C ILE A 228 8.91 19.75 -13.91
N ALA A 229 8.06 20.75 -13.59
CA ALA A 229 6.75 20.89 -14.23
C ALA A 229 6.88 21.03 -15.77
N GLU A 230 7.87 21.80 -16.24
CA GLU A 230 8.12 21.95 -17.67
C GLU A 230 8.50 20.65 -18.34
N GLN A 231 9.33 19.82 -17.68
CA GLN A 231 9.70 18.50 -18.19
C GLN A 231 8.50 17.55 -18.22
N ILE A 232 7.64 17.55 -17.18
CA ILE A 232 6.40 16.75 -17.17
C ILE A 232 5.49 17.15 -18.33
N VAL A 233 5.25 18.46 -18.52
CA VAL A 233 4.38 18.96 -19.60
C VAL A 233 4.94 18.61 -20.98
N ALA A 234 6.25 18.74 -21.19
CA ALA A 234 6.90 18.35 -22.44
C ALA A 234 6.74 16.85 -22.72
N GLU A 235 6.91 16.00 -21.70
CA GLU A 235 6.68 14.54 -21.80
C GLU A 235 5.22 14.23 -22.16
N MET A 236 4.26 14.92 -21.53
CA MET A 236 2.83 14.77 -21.84
C MET A 236 2.52 15.15 -23.29
N GLN A 237 3.06 16.27 -23.76
CA GLN A 237 2.87 16.72 -25.15
C GLN A 237 3.47 15.74 -26.16
N ALA A 238 4.66 15.22 -25.89
CA ALA A 238 5.33 14.27 -26.75
C ALA A 238 4.59 12.91 -26.85
N GLY A 239 3.99 12.45 -25.74
CA GLY A 239 3.35 11.15 -25.66
C GLY A 239 1.82 11.15 -25.78
N GLY A 240 1.18 12.33 -25.93
CA GLY A 240 -0.28 12.45 -26.02
C GLY A 240 -0.98 12.27 -24.68
N GLY A 241 -0.32 12.66 -23.57
CA GLY A 241 -0.93 12.73 -22.23
C GLY A 241 -1.78 13.98 -22.04
N PHE A 242 -2.47 14.08 -20.89
CA PHE A 242 -3.49 15.08 -20.65
C PHE A 242 -3.09 16.17 -19.64
N ILE A 243 -1.99 15.99 -18.90
CA ILE A 243 -1.58 16.94 -17.86
C ILE A 243 -1.03 18.20 -18.49
N THR A 244 -1.58 19.35 -18.08
CA THR A 244 -1.15 20.69 -18.49
C THR A 244 -0.33 21.37 -17.38
N ARG A 245 0.24 22.54 -17.69
CA ARG A 245 0.92 23.38 -16.70
C ARG A 245 -0.07 23.89 -15.63
N GLU A 246 -1.28 24.20 -16.03
CA GLU A 246 -2.36 24.66 -15.16
C GLU A 246 -2.81 23.55 -14.20
N ASP A 247 -2.91 22.30 -14.68
CA ASP A 247 -3.22 21.14 -13.84
C ASP A 247 -2.17 20.96 -12.74
N LEU A 248 -0.88 21.00 -13.08
CA LEU A 248 0.20 20.90 -12.10
C LEU A 248 0.16 22.08 -11.11
N ALA A 249 0.10 23.32 -11.60
CA ALA A 249 0.07 24.50 -10.75
C ALA A 249 -1.17 24.58 -9.85
N GLY A 250 -2.27 23.93 -10.26
CA GLY A 250 -3.53 23.82 -9.51
C GLY A 250 -3.54 22.74 -8.43
N TYR A 251 -2.66 21.73 -8.50
CA TYR A 251 -2.68 20.62 -7.55
C TYR A 251 -2.44 21.07 -6.10
N ARG A 252 -3.18 20.48 -5.14
CA ARG A 252 -3.04 20.70 -3.69
C ARG A 252 -3.18 19.37 -2.95
N ALA A 253 -2.27 19.14 -2.00
CA ALA A 253 -2.45 18.13 -0.97
C ALA A 253 -3.34 18.65 0.16
N HIS A 254 -4.03 17.79 0.89
CA HIS A 254 -4.98 18.17 1.93
C HIS A 254 -4.63 17.56 3.29
N VAL A 255 -4.96 18.29 4.36
CA VAL A 255 -5.06 17.73 5.70
C VAL A 255 -6.50 17.29 5.92
N ARG A 256 -6.71 16.00 6.15
CA ARG A 256 -8.03 15.41 6.41
C ARG A 256 -8.10 14.88 7.85
N LYS A 257 -9.30 14.90 8.42
CA LYS A 257 -9.56 14.18 9.66
C LYS A 257 -9.62 12.68 9.35
N PRO A 258 -8.87 11.82 10.06
CA PRO A 258 -8.96 10.37 9.89
C PRO A 258 -10.38 9.85 10.13
N VAL A 259 -10.74 8.73 9.48
CA VAL A 259 -11.83 7.89 9.98
C VAL A 259 -11.33 7.12 11.18
N SER A 260 -12.22 6.84 12.14
CA SER A 260 -11.85 6.13 13.36
C SER A 260 -12.99 5.27 13.90
N THR A 261 -12.63 4.23 14.65
CA THR A 261 -13.55 3.44 15.47
C THR A 261 -12.85 2.98 16.73
N SER A 262 -13.62 2.66 17.77
CA SER A 262 -13.12 1.86 18.90
C SER A 262 -13.25 0.37 18.57
N TYR A 263 -12.30 -0.44 18.98
CA TYR A 263 -12.33 -1.90 18.84
C TYR A 263 -11.68 -2.55 20.05
N ARG A 264 -12.44 -3.32 20.85
CA ARG A 264 -11.92 -3.99 22.06
C ARG A 264 -11.22 -3.05 23.06
N GLY A 265 -11.63 -1.78 23.13
CA GLY A 265 -11.01 -0.77 23.99
C GLY A 265 -9.74 -0.12 23.41
N TYR A 266 -9.48 -0.33 22.12
CA TYR A 266 -8.44 0.37 21.34
C TYR A 266 -9.11 1.36 20.39
N ASP A 267 -8.44 2.48 20.12
CA ASP A 267 -8.84 3.44 19.09
C ASP A 267 -8.05 3.19 17.81
N ILE A 268 -8.76 3.01 16.71
CA ILE A 268 -8.17 2.71 15.39
C ILE A 268 -8.38 3.93 14.50
N TYR A 269 -7.32 4.39 13.82
CA TYR A 269 -7.33 5.54 12.92
C TYR A 269 -6.75 5.16 11.56
N ALA A 270 -7.43 5.53 10.48
CA ALA A 270 -7.02 5.25 9.11
C ALA A 270 -7.46 6.38 8.16
N PRO A 271 -6.97 6.41 6.90
CA PRO A 271 -7.34 7.46 5.95
C PRO A 271 -8.83 7.51 5.68
N PRO A 272 -9.40 8.72 5.57
CA PRO A 272 -10.77 8.89 5.08
C PRO A 272 -10.83 8.72 3.56
N PRO A 273 -12.03 8.68 2.95
CA PRO A 273 -12.18 8.84 1.51
C PRO A 273 -11.42 10.09 0.98
N PRO A 274 -10.81 10.00 -0.22
CA PRO A 274 -10.99 9.00 -1.27
C PRO A 274 -10.23 7.67 -1.05
N SER A 275 -9.73 7.35 0.14
CA SER A 275 -9.38 5.97 0.44
C SER A 275 -10.58 5.22 1.03
N ALA A 276 -10.96 4.11 0.39
CA ALA A 276 -11.92 3.17 0.96
C ALA A 276 -11.31 2.29 2.05
N GLY A 277 -9.96 2.19 2.09
CA GLY A 277 -9.26 1.25 2.97
C GLY A 277 -9.58 1.45 4.44
N GLY A 278 -9.59 2.73 4.90
CA GLY A 278 -9.95 3.04 6.28
C GLY A 278 -11.39 2.68 6.62
N THR A 279 -12.35 3.05 5.78
CA THR A 279 -13.76 2.71 5.99
C THR A 279 -14.00 1.20 6.01
N GLN A 280 -13.40 0.45 5.06
CA GLN A 280 -13.50 -1.02 5.03
C GLN A 280 -12.91 -1.65 6.30
N LEU A 281 -11.76 -1.16 6.77
CA LEU A 281 -11.13 -1.64 8.00
C LEU A 281 -12.06 -1.42 9.21
N MET A 282 -12.62 -0.20 9.36
CA MET A 282 -13.52 0.13 10.48
C MET A 282 -14.78 -0.73 10.45
N GLU A 283 -15.39 -0.90 9.28
CA GLU A 283 -16.59 -1.72 9.12
C GLU A 283 -16.33 -3.19 9.46
N CYS A 284 -15.22 -3.77 8.96
CA CYS A 284 -14.84 -5.14 9.32
C CYS A 284 -14.61 -5.30 10.83
N LEU A 285 -13.87 -4.39 11.48
CA LEU A 285 -13.63 -4.44 12.92
C LEU A 285 -14.93 -4.30 13.72
N ASN A 286 -15.83 -3.41 13.32
CA ASN A 286 -17.12 -3.22 13.98
C ASN A 286 -18.02 -4.46 13.86
N ILE A 287 -17.97 -5.19 12.74
CA ILE A 287 -18.66 -6.48 12.57
C ILE A 287 -18.01 -7.55 13.44
N LEU A 288 -16.67 -7.68 13.42
CA LEU A 288 -15.94 -8.66 14.23
C LEU A 288 -16.13 -8.45 15.74
N GLU A 289 -16.36 -7.24 16.18
CA GLU A 289 -16.62 -6.93 17.59
C GLU A 289 -17.88 -7.60 18.14
N GLN A 290 -18.81 -8.00 17.28
CA GLN A 290 -20.03 -8.72 17.67
C GLN A 290 -19.79 -10.20 18.01
N PHE A 291 -18.56 -10.71 17.79
CA PHE A 291 -18.18 -12.11 17.98
C PHE A 291 -17.03 -12.24 18.98
N ASP A 292 -16.95 -13.35 19.70
CA ASP A 292 -15.81 -13.69 20.55
C ASP A 292 -14.65 -14.25 19.72
N VAL A 293 -13.97 -13.36 18.99
CA VAL A 293 -12.84 -13.71 18.08
C VAL A 293 -11.73 -14.42 18.83
N ASN A 294 -11.40 -13.97 20.05
CA ASN A 294 -10.36 -14.60 20.87
C ASN A 294 -10.72 -16.04 21.25
N GLY A 295 -11.95 -16.26 21.72
CA GLY A 295 -12.44 -17.61 22.05
C GLY A 295 -12.52 -18.56 20.87
N LEU A 296 -12.76 -18.04 19.65
CA LEU A 296 -12.73 -18.84 18.43
C LEU A 296 -11.32 -19.31 18.06
N GLY A 297 -10.30 -18.47 18.29
CA GLY A 297 -8.91 -18.77 17.96
C GLY A 297 -8.53 -18.53 16.48
N PRO A 298 -7.24 -18.24 16.19
CA PRO A 298 -6.79 -17.72 14.88
C PRO A 298 -6.82 -18.75 13.73
N LYS A 299 -6.95 -20.05 14.05
CA LYS A 299 -6.98 -21.15 13.06
C LYS A 299 -8.33 -21.85 12.99
N SER A 300 -9.39 -21.30 13.58
CA SER A 300 -10.71 -21.93 13.53
C SER A 300 -11.44 -21.59 12.23
N PRO A 301 -12.20 -22.53 11.65
CA PRO A 301 -13.05 -22.26 10.50
C PRO A 301 -14.09 -21.18 10.78
N GLN A 302 -14.61 -21.14 12.01
CA GLN A 302 -15.61 -20.15 12.44
C GLN A 302 -15.03 -18.73 12.44
N PHE A 303 -13.80 -18.54 12.95
CA PHE A 303 -13.12 -17.25 12.88
C PHE A 303 -12.91 -16.81 11.42
N VAL A 304 -12.33 -17.69 10.58
CA VAL A 304 -12.08 -17.36 9.19
C VAL A 304 -13.38 -17.07 8.43
N HIS A 305 -14.45 -17.82 8.73
CA HIS A 305 -15.76 -17.57 8.14
C HIS A 305 -16.27 -16.16 8.48
N VAL A 306 -16.29 -15.78 9.75
CA VAL A 306 -16.75 -14.44 10.17
C VAL A 306 -15.84 -13.34 9.61
N LEU A 307 -14.54 -13.55 9.59
CA LEU A 307 -13.56 -12.63 9.00
C LEU A 307 -13.84 -12.39 7.51
N VAL A 308 -14.05 -13.46 6.74
CA VAL A 308 -14.35 -13.39 5.31
C VAL A 308 -15.70 -12.74 5.04
N GLU A 309 -16.71 -13.07 5.84
CA GLU A 309 -18.04 -12.48 5.72
C GLU A 309 -18.05 -10.98 6.05
N SER A 310 -17.24 -10.52 7.00
CA SER A 310 -17.05 -9.09 7.24
C SER A 310 -16.40 -8.39 6.06
N MET A 311 -15.34 -8.97 5.47
CA MET A 311 -14.68 -8.44 4.28
C MET A 311 -15.62 -8.38 3.07
N ARG A 312 -16.47 -9.40 2.89
CA ARG A 312 -17.46 -9.48 1.80
C ARG A 312 -18.42 -8.30 1.86
N ARG A 313 -18.96 -7.98 3.05
CA ARG A 313 -19.92 -6.88 3.27
C ARG A 313 -19.26 -5.52 3.08
N ALA A 314 -18.15 -5.29 3.73
CA ALA A 314 -17.39 -4.04 3.62
C ALA A 314 -16.93 -3.77 2.17
N SER A 315 -16.59 -4.82 1.42
CA SER A 315 -16.24 -4.67 0.01
C SER A 315 -17.46 -4.38 -0.88
N CYS A 316 -18.64 -4.92 -0.57
CA CYS A 316 -19.87 -4.57 -1.23
C CYS A 316 -20.23 -3.09 -1.01
N ASP A 317 -20.16 -2.61 0.22
CA ASP A 317 -20.42 -1.22 0.57
C ASP A 317 -19.39 -0.26 -0.04
N ARG A 318 -18.11 -0.68 -0.13
CA ARG A 318 -17.10 0.06 -0.89
C ARG A 318 -17.54 0.31 -2.33
N VAL A 319 -17.98 -0.72 -3.01
CA VAL A 319 -18.40 -0.62 -4.43
C VAL A 319 -19.63 0.27 -4.60
N ARG A 320 -20.57 0.20 -3.66
CA ARG A 320 -21.83 0.96 -3.71
C ARG A 320 -21.66 2.45 -3.42
N HIS A 321 -20.77 2.80 -2.48
CA HIS A 321 -20.82 4.09 -1.82
C HIS A 321 -19.53 4.91 -1.90
N MET A 322 -18.37 4.29 -2.17
CA MET A 322 -17.10 4.95 -1.98
C MET A 322 -16.58 5.66 -3.24
N GLY A 323 -16.10 6.88 -3.05
CA GLY A 323 -15.53 7.75 -4.07
C GLY A 323 -14.84 8.95 -3.43
N ASP A 324 -14.56 9.97 -4.21
CA ASP A 324 -14.04 11.25 -3.71
C ASP A 324 -15.15 12.00 -2.94
N PRO A 325 -14.97 12.30 -1.64
CA PRO A 325 -15.98 12.94 -0.81
C PRO A 325 -16.29 14.38 -1.24
N ASP A 326 -15.38 15.02 -2.00
CA ASP A 326 -15.59 16.36 -2.53
C ASP A 326 -16.55 16.35 -3.75
N PHE A 327 -16.84 15.16 -4.30
CA PHE A 327 -17.74 14.92 -5.45
C PHE A 327 -18.94 14.00 -5.13
N THR A 328 -18.83 13.17 -4.11
CA THR A 328 -19.84 12.15 -3.80
C THR A 328 -20.05 12.06 -2.30
N PRO A 329 -21.30 12.20 -1.79
CA PRO A 329 -21.57 12.02 -0.37
C PRO A 329 -21.34 10.57 0.07
N ILE A 330 -20.52 10.38 1.10
CA ILE A 330 -20.24 9.08 1.68
C ILE A 330 -21.17 8.85 2.88
N PRO A 331 -21.95 7.74 2.93
CA PRO A 331 -22.87 7.49 4.04
C PRO A 331 -22.15 7.30 5.36
N VAL A 332 -22.42 8.15 6.34
CA VAL A 332 -21.81 8.11 7.69
C VAL A 332 -22.09 6.78 8.40
N LYS A 333 -23.21 6.12 8.10
CA LYS A 333 -23.60 4.84 8.69
C LYS A 333 -22.54 3.74 8.53
N LEU A 334 -21.70 3.78 7.48
CA LEU A 334 -20.67 2.78 7.21
C LEU A 334 -19.65 2.64 8.37
N LEU A 335 -19.52 3.68 9.20
CA LEU A 335 -18.64 3.70 10.38
C LEU A 335 -19.40 3.39 11.68
N SER A 336 -20.74 3.20 11.64
CA SER A 336 -21.53 3.06 12.87
C SER A 336 -21.54 1.63 13.39
N LYS A 337 -21.53 1.48 14.73
CA LYS A 337 -21.67 0.20 15.42
C LYS A 337 -23.03 -0.45 15.16
N ASP A 338 -24.09 0.37 15.10
CA ASP A 338 -25.45 -0.12 14.85
C ASP A 338 -25.59 -0.74 13.45
N TYR A 339 -24.98 -0.12 12.45
CA TYR A 339 -24.95 -0.69 11.10
C TYR A 339 -24.18 -2.00 11.05
N ALA A 340 -23.00 -2.04 11.67
CA ALA A 340 -22.21 -3.27 11.76
C ALA A 340 -22.95 -4.39 12.51
N LYS A 341 -23.71 -4.05 13.56
CA LYS A 341 -24.58 -5.01 14.25
C LYS A 341 -25.65 -5.56 13.32
N GLN A 342 -26.35 -4.71 12.56
CA GLN A 342 -27.33 -5.16 11.57
C GLN A 342 -26.69 -6.09 10.52
N LEU A 343 -25.48 -5.79 10.04
CA LEU A 343 -24.76 -6.65 9.12
C LEU A 343 -24.37 -7.99 9.76
N SER A 344 -23.98 -8.00 11.03
CA SER A 344 -23.63 -9.23 11.75
C SER A 344 -24.83 -10.15 12.02
N GLU A 345 -26.00 -9.59 12.28
CA GLU A 345 -27.27 -10.34 12.46
C GLU A 345 -27.75 -11.05 11.18
N GLN A 346 -27.27 -10.60 10.00
CA GLN A 346 -27.53 -11.21 8.70
C GLN A 346 -26.55 -12.32 8.32
N LEU A 347 -25.54 -12.58 9.16
CA LEU A 347 -24.56 -13.64 8.96
C LEU A 347 -25.16 -15.00 9.33
N ASP A 348 -25.14 -15.95 8.38
CA ASP A 348 -25.40 -17.36 8.68
C ASP A 348 -24.06 -18.02 9.06
N LEU A 349 -23.88 -18.33 10.36
CA LEU A 349 -22.64 -18.90 10.89
C LEU A 349 -22.34 -20.32 10.36
N SER A 350 -23.29 -20.96 9.72
CA SER A 350 -23.16 -22.31 9.15
C SER A 350 -22.89 -22.32 7.65
N ARG A 351 -23.13 -21.21 6.95
CA ARG A 351 -23.09 -21.15 5.49
C ARG A 351 -22.58 -19.81 4.96
N ALA A 352 -21.71 -19.87 3.97
CA ALA A 352 -21.23 -18.69 3.26
C ALA A 352 -22.33 -17.92 2.53
N THR A 353 -22.35 -16.60 2.65
CA THR A 353 -23.24 -15.72 1.90
C THR A 353 -22.82 -15.70 0.42
N ARG A 354 -23.77 -15.79 -0.49
CA ARG A 354 -23.51 -15.54 -1.91
C ARG A 354 -23.34 -14.05 -2.17
N SER A 355 -22.21 -13.66 -2.74
CA SER A 355 -21.88 -12.24 -2.98
C SER A 355 -22.95 -11.52 -3.80
N GLU A 356 -23.54 -12.18 -4.80
CA GLU A 356 -24.60 -11.61 -5.65
C GLU A 356 -25.85 -11.22 -4.85
N SER A 357 -26.16 -11.94 -3.76
CA SER A 357 -27.34 -11.64 -2.93
C SER A 357 -27.23 -10.34 -2.14
N LEU A 358 -26.01 -9.82 -1.92
CA LEU A 358 -25.78 -8.55 -1.20
C LEU A 358 -26.04 -7.32 -2.07
N ALA A 359 -25.96 -7.46 -3.39
CA ALA A 359 -26.14 -6.35 -4.33
C ALA A 359 -26.78 -6.84 -5.64
N PRO A 360 -28.04 -7.29 -5.63
CA PRO A 360 -28.72 -7.84 -6.82
C PRO A 360 -28.95 -6.79 -7.93
N ASP A 361 -28.83 -5.53 -7.60
CA ASP A 361 -29.00 -4.37 -8.46
C ASP A 361 -27.73 -3.97 -9.25
N ILE A 362 -26.57 -4.60 -8.97
CA ILE A 362 -25.30 -4.26 -9.60
C ILE A 362 -24.91 -5.30 -10.67
N THR A 363 -24.64 -4.85 -11.89
CA THR A 363 -24.16 -5.68 -13.02
C THR A 363 -22.62 -5.75 -13.03
N LEU A 364 -21.99 -6.91 -13.29
CA LEU A 364 -20.61 -7.27 -12.87
C LEU A 364 -19.56 -7.52 -14.01
N THR A 365 -18.28 -7.05 -13.89
CA THR A 365 -17.08 -7.32 -14.75
C THR A 365 -15.68 -7.15 -14.06
N ASP A 366 -14.45 -7.43 -14.59
CA ASP A 366 -13.14 -7.67 -13.86
C ASP A 366 -11.98 -6.65 -13.92
N GLU A 367 -11.02 -6.60 -12.88
CA GLU A 367 -9.57 -6.16 -12.91
C GLU A 367 -8.72 -6.11 -11.61
N PRO A 368 -7.27 -6.00 -11.59
CA PRO A 368 -6.36 -5.94 -10.41
C PRO A 368 -5.32 -4.78 -10.31
N PRO A 369 -4.70 -4.43 -9.14
CA PRO A 369 -3.65 -3.39 -8.90
C PRO A 369 -2.44 -3.69 -7.95
N SER A 370 -1.42 -2.71 -7.75
CA SER A 370 -0.19 -2.78 -6.93
C SER A 370 0.18 -1.46 -6.18
N THR A 371 1.00 -1.48 -5.05
CA THR A 371 1.30 -0.34 -4.11
C THR A 371 2.52 -0.58 -3.18
N THR A 372 3.00 0.41 -2.35
CA THR A 372 4.01 0.24 -1.28
C THR A 372 3.66 0.95 0.03
N HIS A 373 4.28 0.54 1.16
CA HIS A 373 4.05 1.07 2.51
C HIS A 373 5.33 1.17 3.35
N PHE A 374 5.38 2.12 4.32
CA PHE A 374 6.37 2.16 5.39
C PHE A 374 5.82 2.75 6.69
N SER A 375 6.42 2.35 7.83
CA SER A 375 6.09 2.78 9.19
C SER A 375 7.29 3.36 9.92
N ILE A 376 7.10 4.46 10.67
CA ILE A 376 8.15 5.15 11.42
C ILE A 376 7.63 5.58 12.79
N VAL A 377 8.50 5.49 13.82
CA VAL A 377 8.30 6.12 15.14
C VAL A 377 9.59 6.80 15.56
N ASP A 378 9.52 8.06 16.02
CA ASP A 378 10.68 8.79 16.56
C ASP A 378 10.78 8.71 18.10
N GLY A 379 11.90 9.18 18.64
CA GLY A 379 12.18 9.18 20.09
C GLY A 379 11.32 10.12 20.93
N HIS A 380 10.43 10.90 20.31
CA HIS A 380 9.48 11.79 20.98
C HIS A 380 8.04 11.26 20.90
N GLY A 381 7.86 10.06 20.36
CA GLY A 381 6.55 9.40 20.21
C GLY A 381 5.73 9.90 19.02
N MET A 382 6.27 10.76 18.15
CA MET A 382 5.65 11.03 16.86
C MET A 382 5.77 9.80 15.98
N ALA A 383 4.70 9.48 15.26
CA ALA A 383 4.71 8.34 14.35
C ALA A 383 4.10 8.65 12.99
N VAL A 384 4.57 7.94 11.98
CA VAL A 384 4.07 8.00 10.60
C VAL A 384 3.79 6.60 10.09
N ALA A 385 2.57 6.38 9.55
CA ALA A 385 2.25 5.29 8.64
C ALA A 385 1.97 5.90 7.27
N ASN A 386 2.69 5.48 6.24
CA ASN A 386 2.56 6.04 4.90
C ASN A 386 2.41 4.95 3.84
N THR A 387 1.33 5.04 3.07
CA THR A 387 1.10 4.19 1.90
C THR A 387 0.98 5.09 0.67
N TYR A 388 1.76 4.81 -0.37
CA TYR A 388 1.76 5.58 -1.60
C TYR A 388 2.12 4.70 -2.81
N THR A 389 1.88 5.17 -4.03
CA THR A 389 1.87 4.27 -5.18
C THR A 389 2.11 5.01 -6.50
N LEU A 390 2.41 4.23 -7.53
CA LEU A 390 2.27 4.57 -8.95
C LEU A 390 1.06 3.88 -9.59
N GLN A 391 0.26 3.14 -8.84
CA GLN A 391 -0.82 2.21 -9.15
C GLN A 391 -0.28 0.82 -9.52
N ASN A 392 0.08 0.53 -10.75
CA ASN A 392 0.71 -0.73 -11.16
C ASN A 392 2.23 -0.69 -10.93
N SER A 393 2.88 -1.85 -10.94
CA SER A 393 4.34 -1.93 -10.89
C SER A 393 4.96 -1.08 -12.00
N TYR A 394 5.78 -0.10 -11.62
CA TYR A 394 6.37 0.94 -12.47
C TYR A 394 5.35 1.91 -13.11
N GLY A 395 4.14 2.00 -12.58
CA GLY A 395 3.10 2.94 -13.00
C GLY A 395 2.73 2.86 -14.48
N SER A 396 2.67 4.00 -15.14
CA SER A 396 2.43 4.14 -16.58
C SER A 396 3.57 3.62 -17.47
N ARG A 397 4.73 3.31 -16.86
CA ARG A 397 6.03 3.06 -17.53
C ARG A 397 6.59 4.24 -18.30
N VAL A 398 6.00 5.40 -18.16
CA VAL A 398 6.52 6.65 -18.68
C VAL A 398 7.53 7.20 -17.68
N VAL A 399 8.77 7.36 -18.13
CA VAL A 399 9.83 8.08 -17.43
C VAL A 399 9.88 9.48 -18.01
N VAL A 400 9.85 10.52 -17.18
CA VAL A 400 9.96 11.90 -17.65
C VAL A 400 11.35 12.14 -18.21
N GLY A 401 11.43 12.48 -19.51
CA GLY A 401 12.67 12.69 -20.24
C GLY A 401 13.57 13.75 -19.59
N GLY A 402 14.83 13.41 -19.33
CA GLY A 402 15.80 14.27 -18.65
C GLY A 402 15.56 14.53 -17.17
N ALA A 403 14.49 13.96 -16.58
CA ALA A 403 14.19 14.04 -15.14
C ALA A 403 14.32 12.67 -14.44
N GLY A 404 14.21 11.56 -15.17
CA GLY A 404 14.58 10.22 -14.72
C GLY A 404 13.62 9.58 -13.71
N PHE A 405 12.41 10.10 -13.49
CA PHE A 405 11.41 9.50 -12.58
C PHE A 405 10.18 9.00 -13.34
N LEU A 406 9.54 7.99 -12.77
CA LEU A 406 8.33 7.37 -13.29
C LEU A 406 7.08 8.17 -12.93
N LEU A 407 6.11 8.17 -13.86
CA LEU A 407 4.76 8.69 -13.65
C LEU A 407 3.76 7.55 -13.40
N ASN A 408 2.75 7.85 -12.59
CA ASN A 408 1.69 6.94 -12.22
C ASN A 408 0.79 6.53 -13.40
N ASN A 409 -0.01 5.48 -13.22
CA ASN A 409 -1.14 5.14 -14.09
C ASN A 409 -2.47 5.13 -13.33
N GLU A 410 -2.63 6.06 -12.41
CA GLU A 410 -3.72 6.11 -11.44
C GLU A 410 -5.10 6.40 -12.06
N MET A 411 -5.17 6.90 -13.31
CA MET A 411 -6.44 7.02 -14.01
C MET A 411 -7.14 5.66 -14.19
N THR A 412 -6.40 4.55 -14.05
CA THR A 412 -6.94 3.18 -14.10
C THR A 412 -7.76 2.82 -12.86
N ASP A 413 -7.65 3.55 -11.76
CA ASP A 413 -8.45 3.37 -10.55
C ASP A 413 -9.86 3.96 -10.67
N PHE A 414 -10.14 4.80 -11.68
CA PHE A 414 -11.51 5.21 -11.98
C PHE A 414 -12.32 4.11 -12.64
N ASN A 415 -13.63 4.20 -12.49
CA ASN A 415 -14.59 3.36 -13.19
C ASN A 415 -14.70 3.80 -14.66
N TRP A 416 -13.91 3.20 -15.56
CA TRP A 416 -13.86 3.56 -16.97
C TRP A 416 -15.13 3.24 -17.76
N ARG A 417 -15.96 2.33 -17.23
CA ARG A 417 -17.22 1.90 -17.86
C ARG A 417 -18.37 2.11 -16.90
N PRO A 418 -18.89 3.33 -16.82
CA PRO A 418 -20.02 3.63 -15.95
C PRO A 418 -21.20 2.70 -16.18
N GLY A 419 -21.81 2.19 -15.10
CA GLY A 419 -22.93 1.26 -15.14
C GLY A 419 -22.57 -0.21 -15.37
N VAL A 420 -21.30 -0.56 -15.63
CA VAL A 420 -20.88 -1.94 -15.89
C VAL A 420 -19.99 -2.46 -14.77
N THR A 421 -20.53 -3.31 -13.91
CA THR A 421 -19.78 -4.00 -12.84
C THR A 421 -19.82 -5.51 -13.11
N THR A 422 -18.74 -6.27 -12.87
CA THR A 422 -18.65 -7.68 -13.33
C THR A 422 -18.37 -8.69 -12.25
N THR A 423 -18.74 -9.97 -12.46
CA THR A 423 -18.46 -11.10 -11.57
C THR A 423 -16.97 -11.34 -11.35
N ARG A 424 -16.13 -10.80 -12.23
CA ARG A 424 -14.69 -10.88 -12.13
C ARG A 424 -14.05 -9.70 -11.37
N GLY A 425 -14.86 -8.69 -10.96
CA GLY A 425 -14.49 -7.65 -10.00
C GLY A 425 -14.22 -6.26 -10.57
N GLN A 426 -14.53 -5.99 -11.85
CA GLN A 426 -14.57 -4.63 -12.38
C GLN A 426 -15.74 -3.88 -11.73
N VAL A 427 -15.57 -2.60 -11.48
CA VAL A 427 -16.58 -1.75 -10.83
C VAL A 427 -16.95 -0.60 -11.76
N GLY A 428 -18.25 -0.41 -11.99
CA GLY A 428 -18.79 0.67 -12.83
C GLY A 428 -19.79 1.56 -12.11
N THR A 429 -19.86 1.52 -10.77
CA THR A 429 -20.77 2.33 -9.97
C THR A 429 -20.40 3.82 -10.00
N GLU A 430 -21.40 4.69 -9.86
CA GLU A 430 -21.28 6.15 -10.00
C GLU A 430 -20.25 6.83 -9.06
N PRO A 431 -20.10 6.44 -7.78
CA PRO A 431 -19.25 7.18 -6.86
C PRO A 431 -17.80 7.37 -7.34
N ASN A 432 -17.26 6.40 -8.10
CA ASN A 432 -15.89 6.46 -8.60
C ASN A 432 -15.79 6.66 -10.12
N VAL A 433 -16.81 7.23 -10.75
CA VAL A 433 -16.74 7.65 -12.15
C VAL A 433 -15.88 8.89 -12.29
N MET A 434 -15.13 8.96 -13.38
CA MET A 434 -14.17 10.04 -13.69
C MET A 434 -14.85 11.40 -13.83
N ALA A 435 -14.21 12.43 -13.30
CA ALA A 435 -14.55 13.85 -13.53
C ALA A 435 -13.30 14.74 -13.39
N PRO A 436 -13.22 15.88 -14.07
CA PRO A 436 -12.10 16.83 -13.95
C PRO A 436 -11.81 17.20 -12.49
N GLY A 437 -10.55 17.16 -12.07
CA GLY A 437 -10.12 17.50 -10.72
C GLY A 437 -10.48 16.50 -9.62
N LYS A 438 -11.30 15.47 -9.93
CA LYS A 438 -11.69 14.42 -8.99
C LYS A 438 -10.52 13.49 -8.68
N ARG A 439 -10.45 13.02 -7.43
CA ARG A 439 -9.52 11.97 -7.00
C ARG A 439 -10.13 10.59 -7.22
N MET A 440 -9.35 9.67 -7.76
CA MET A 440 -9.77 8.29 -7.93
C MET A 440 -9.76 7.57 -6.58
N LEU A 441 -10.70 6.63 -6.42
CA LEU A 441 -10.83 5.81 -5.22
C LEU A 441 -9.57 4.96 -4.99
N SER A 442 -9.10 4.90 -3.74
CA SER A 442 -7.95 4.10 -3.32
C SER A 442 -8.38 2.98 -2.37
N SER A 443 -7.51 1.98 -2.18
CA SER A 443 -7.61 0.98 -1.10
C SER A 443 -6.50 1.15 -0.05
N GLN A 444 -5.67 2.18 -0.13
CA GLN A 444 -4.56 2.42 0.79
C GLN A 444 -5.07 2.57 2.24
N CYS A 445 -4.39 1.92 3.18
CA CYS A 445 -4.85 1.83 4.56
C CYS A 445 -3.69 1.95 5.57
N PRO A 446 -2.86 3.03 5.52
CA PRO A 446 -1.93 3.28 6.60
C PRO A 446 -2.71 3.48 7.90
N THR A 447 -2.33 2.77 8.97
CA THR A 447 -3.16 2.66 10.17
C THR A 447 -2.36 2.92 11.44
N LEU A 448 -2.97 3.67 12.36
CA LEU A 448 -2.49 3.92 13.71
C LEU A 448 -3.49 3.32 14.71
N VAL A 449 -2.98 2.66 15.74
CA VAL A 449 -3.78 2.13 16.84
C VAL A 449 -3.28 2.71 18.15
N SER A 450 -4.20 3.16 18.98
CA SER A 450 -3.88 3.63 20.33
C SER A 450 -4.75 2.94 21.38
N ARG A 451 -4.30 3.00 22.63
CA ARG A 451 -5.08 2.64 23.81
C ARG A 451 -4.87 3.69 24.88
N GLU A 452 -5.96 4.21 25.44
CA GLU A 452 -5.91 5.24 26.49
C GLU A 452 -5.04 6.45 26.07
N GLY A 453 -5.18 6.88 24.79
CA GLY A 453 -4.43 8.00 24.24
C GLY A 453 -2.93 7.74 23.98
N LYS A 454 -2.45 6.51 24.17
CA LYS A 454 -1.06 6.11 23.90
C LYS A 454 -0.97 5.29 22.62
N LEU A 455 -0.07 5.65 21.73
CA LEU A 455 0.20 4.90 20.51
C LEU A 455 0.67 3.47 20.84
N LEU A 456 0.07 2.48 20.17
CA LEU A 456 0.40 1.07 20.33
C LEU A 456 0.95 0.45 19.04
N LEU A 457 0.34 0.76 17.90
CA LEU A 457 0.66 0.11 16.62
C LEU A 457 0.68 1.11 15.49
N VAL A 458 1.70 0.99 14.63
CA VAL A 458 1.84 1.69 13.36
C VAL A 458 1.98 0.63 12.27
N THR A 459 1.06 0.57 11.32
CA THR A 459 1.05 -0.48 10.31
C THR A 459 0.37 -0.04 9.01
N GLY A 460 0.59 -0.81 7.97
CA GLY A 460 -0.04 -0.69 6.67
C GLY A 460 0.61 -1.66 5.69
N SER A 461 0.13 -1.69 4.47
CA SER A 461 0.59 -2.65 3.46
C SER A 461 0.36 -2.13 2.06
N PRO A 462 1.18 -2.52 1.06
CA PRO A 462 0.80 -2.55 -0.34
C PRO A 462 -0.13 -3.73 -0.64
N GLY A 463 -0.64 -3.81 -1.88
CA GLY A 463 -1.39 -4.98 -2.36
C GLY A 463 -2.72 -4.66 -3.03
N GLY A 464 -2.96 -3.42 -3.42
CA GLY A 464 -4.21 -3.01 -4.06
C GLY A 464 -5.42 -3.32 -3.19
N ARG A 465 -6.38 -4.09 -3.71
CA ARG A 465 -7.60 -4.43 -2.96
C ARG A 465 -7.35 -5.34 -1.73
N THR A 466 -6.19 -6.02 -1.64
CA THR A 466 -5.85 -6.84 -0.46
C THR A 466 -5.31 -6.00 0.70
N ILE A 467 -5.04 -4.70 0.52
CA ILE A 467 -4.48 -3.81 1.54
C ILE A 467 -5.34 -3.80 2.82
N PRO A 468 -6.65 -3.50 2.77
CA PRO A 468 -7.47 -3.46 3.99
C PRO A 468 -7.52 -4.81 4.72
N SER A 469 -7.56 -5.91 3.97
CA SER A 469 -7.56 -7.27 4.54
C SER A 469 -6.24 -7.62 5.23
N THR A 470 -5.11 -7.21 4.64
CA THR A 470 -3.79 -7.39 5.25
C THR A 470 -3.66 -6.61 6.56
N VAL A 471 -4.08 -5.34 6.54
CA VAL A 471 -4.06 -4.48 7.74
C VAL A 471 -5.03 -5.01 8.80
N LEU A 472 -6.24 -5.42 8.41
CA LEU A 472 -7.22 -6.06 9.30
C LEU A 472 -6.60 -7.28 9.99
N GLY A 473 -5.92 -8.16 9.24
CA GLY A 473 -5.24 -9.33 9.80
C GLY A 473 -4.19 -8.96 10.84
N VAL A 474 -3.34 -7.96 10.55
CA VAL A 474 -2.32 -7.48 11.52
C VAL A 474 -2.99 -6.91 12.78
N VAL A 475 -4.01 -6.07 12.64
CA VAL A 475 -4.72 -5.45 13.78
C VAL A 475 -5.38 -6.51 14.66
N VAL A 476 -6.13 -7.45 14.07
CA VAL A 476 -6.79 -8.55 14.80
C VAL A 476 -5.76 -9.46 15.48
N ASN A 477 -4.67 -9.81 14.81
CA ASN A 477 -3.61 -10.64 15.37
C ASN A 477 -2.96 -9.99 16.61
N VAL A 478 -2.75 -8.67 16.59
CA VAL A 478 -2.18 -7.94 17.72
C VAL A 478 -3.20 -7.77 18.86
N ILE A 479 -4.44 -7.41 18.54
CA ILE A 479 -5.45 -7.06 19.55
C ILE A 479 -6.13 -8.29 20.14
N ASP A 480 -6.68 -9.19 19.30
CA ASP A 480 -7.45 -10.35 19.77
C ASP A 480 -6.55 -11.52 20.17
N PHE A 481 -5.45 -11.76 19.43
CA PHE A 481 -4.58 -12.91 19.67
C PHE A 481 -3.25 -12.57 20.37
N SER A 482 -3.02 -11.29 20.71
CA SER A 482 -1.84 -10.81 21.44
C SER A 482 -0.49 -11.19 20.81
N LEU A 483 -0.44 -11.38 19.50
CA LEU A 483 0.77 -11.73 18.77
C LEU A 483 1.81 -10.60 18.81
N SER A 484 3.11 -10.95 18.74
CA SER A 484 4.21 -10.00 18.52
C SER A 484 4.11 -9.34 17.13
N ALA A 485 4.91 -8.29 16.89
CA ALA A 485 4.96 -7.65 15.58
C ALA A 485 5.35 -8.64 14.48
N ARG A 486 6.35 -9.50 14.76
CA ARG A 486 6.82 -10.52 13.81
C ARG A 486 5.76 -11.56 13.51
N GLU A 487 5.13 -12.13 14.54
CA GLU A 487 4.08 -13.13 14.39
C GLU A 487 2.86 -12.56 13.64
N ALA A 488 2.44 -11.33 13.94
CA ALA A 488 1.31 -10.68 13.29
C ALA A 488 1.57 -10.42 11.80
N VAL A 489 2.79 -10.02 11.43
CA VAL A 489 3.21 -9.82 10.03
C VAL A 489 3.31 -11.15 9.29
N ASP A 490 3.82 -12.20 9.94
CA ASP A 490 4.03 -13.53 9.34
C ASP A 490 2.77 -14.38 9.23
N ALA A 491 1.73 -14.04 9.99
CA ALA A 491 0.48 -14.79 10.00
C ALA A 491 -0.10 -14.93 8.59
N PRO A 492 -0.74 -16.07 8.28
CA PRO A 492 -1.39 -16.30 7.00
C PRO A 492 -2.47 -15.26 6.72
N ARG A 493 -2.62 -14.89 5.47
CA ARG A 493 -3.53 -13.82 5.04
C ARG A 493 -4.71 -14.37 4.28
N TRP A 494 -5.86 -13.79 4.59
CA TRP A 494 -7.15 -14.07 4.00
C TRP A 494 -7.67 -12.82 3.32
N HIS A 495 -8.26 -12.96 2.14
CA HIS A 495 -8.87 -11.85 1.44
C HIS A 495 -10.17 -12.26 0.76
N HIS A 496 -11.16 -11.38 0.84
CA HIS A 496 -12.39 -11.43 0.07
C HIS A 496 -12.80 -10.01 -0.32
N GLN A 497 -13.08 -9.79 -1.59
CA GLN A 497 -13.39 -8.45 -2.11
C GLN A 497 -14.80 -8.33 -2.68
N TRP A 498 -15.75 -9.11 -2.13
CA TRP A 498 -17.10 -9.29 -2.61
C TRP A 498 -17.14 -10.03 -3.96
N LEU A 499 -16.55 -9.48 -4.99
CA LEU A 499 -16.42 -10.10 -6.30
C LEU A 499 -14.97 -10.01 -6.81
N PRO A 500 -14.46 -11.09 -7.43
CA PRO A 500 -15.11 -12.41 -7.60
C PRO A 500 -15.47 -13.07 -6.27
N ASP A 501 -16.59 -13.81 -6.22
CA ASP A 501 -17.09 -14.48 -5.00
C ASP A 501 -16.23 -15.68 -4.62
N ARG A 502 -15.05 -15.41 -4.11
CA ARG A 502 -14.07 -16.43 -3.70
C ARG A 502 -13.07 -15.88 -2.69
N ILE A 503 -12.64 -16.75 -1.77
CA ILE A 503 -11.54 -16.45 -0.85
C ILE A 503 -10.22 -16.55 -1.61
N GLN A 504 -9.38 -15.54 -1.46
CA GLN A 504 -7.95 -15.64 -1.75
C GLN A 504 -7.25 -15.96 -0.44
N PHE A 505 -6.62 -17.11 -0.37
CA PHE A 505 -5.83 -17.55 0.77
C PHE A 505 -4.35 -17.57 0.40
N GLU A 506 -3.54 -16.91 1.20
CA GLU A 506 -2.10 -17.02 1.08
C GLU A 506 -1.65 -18.37 1.65
N ARG A 507 -1.16 -19.27 0.78
CA ARG A 507 -0.62 -20.56 1.23
C ARG A 507 0.56 -20.32 2.16
N HIS A 508 0.38 -20.68 3.43
CA HIS A 508 1.47 -20.81 4.38
C HIS A 508 2.08 -22.22 4.22
N PRO A 509 3.43 -22.38 4.35
CA PRO A 509 4.08 -23.69 4.24
C PRO A 509 3.68 -24.70 5.32
N ALA A 510 2.91 -24.32 6.34
CA ALA A 510 2.46 -25.22 7.39
C ALA A 510 1.37 -26.19 6.86
N PRO A 511 1.49 -27.49 7.11
CA PRO A 511 0.54 -28.52 6.62
C PRO A 511 -0.87 -28.43 7.23
N ASP A 512 -1.07 -27.60 8.26
CA ASP A 512 -2.28 -27.59 9.11
C ASP A 512 -3.50 -26.92 8.49
N TYR A 513 -3.40 -26.32 7.29
CA TYR A 513 -4.51 -25.60 6.69
C TYR A 513 -5.43 -26.46 5.81
N ALA A 514 -5.06 -27.68 5.44
CA ALA A 514 -5.86 -28.51 4.53
C ALA A 514 -7.25 -28.79 5.10
N GLU A 515 -7.33 -29.14 6.38
CA GLU A 515 -8.59 -29.42 7.08
C GLU A 515 -9.44 -28.15 7.25
N LEU A 516 -8.82 -27.03 7.60
CA LEU A 516 -9.49 -25.73 7.68
C LEU A 516 -10.12 -25.35 6.34
N LEU A 517 -9.38 -25.46 5.24
CA LEU A 517 -9.88 -25.16 3.89
C LEU A 517 -11.05 -26.10 3.51
N ARG A 518 -10.96 -27.39 3.83
CA ARG A 518 -12.02 -28.35 3.59
C ARG A 518 -13.31 -27.99 4.35
N GLN A 519 -13.22 -27.56 5.61
CA GLN A 519 -14.37 -27.17 6.42
C GLN A 519 -15.01 -25.87 5.87
N LEU A 520 -14.21 -24.87 5.46
CA LEU A 520 -14.73 -23.66 4.80
C LEU A 520 -15.42 -23.98 3.47
N GLN A 521 -14.91 -24.95 2.68
CA GLN A 521 -15.57 -25.42 1.46
C GLN A 521 -16.91 -26.09 1.77
N GLN A 522 -17.01 -26.87 2.85
CA GLN A 522 -18.28 -27.47 3.29
C GLN A 522 -19.30 -26.41 3.73
N GLN A 523 -18.85 -25.28 4.26
CA GLN A 523 -19.70 -24.11 4.53
C GLN A 523 -20.11 -23.35 3.25
N GLY A 524 -19.62 -23.75 2.08
CA GLY A 524 -19.96 -23.14 0.79
C GLY A 524 -19.03 -22.01 0.33
N HIS A 525 -17.92 -21.78 1.02
CA HIS A 525 -16.89 -20.85 0.52
C HIS A 525 -16.19 -21.40 -0.72
N LEU A 526 -16.02 -20.55 -1.72
CA LEU A 526 -15.22 -20.83 -2.91
C LEU A 526 -13.80 -20.28 -2.72
N PHE A 527 -12.82 -20.94 -3.32
CA PHE A 527 -11.42 -20.53 -3.30
C PHE A 527 -10.93 -20.17 -4.70
N SER A 528 -9.95 -19.28 -4.77
CA SER A 528 -9.33 -18.89 -6.04
C SER A 528 -8.59 -20.06 -6.68
N ASP A 529 -8.87 -20.34 -7.96
CA ASP A 529 -8.19 -21.39 -8.73
C ASP A 529 -6.73 -21.05 -9.08
N ASP A 530 -6.31 -19.80 -8.91
CA ASP A 530 -4.94 -19.33 -9.19
C ASP A 530 -3.87 -20.03 -8.34
N VAL A 531 -4.30 -20.69 -7.27
CA VAL A 531 -3.48 -21.61 -6.44
C VAL A 531 -2.80 -22.71 -7.25
N LYS A 532 -3.31 -23.07 -8.43
CA LYS A 532 -2.74 -24.12 -9.30
C LYS A 532 -1.75 -23.61 -10.35
N ARG A 533 -1.64 -22.30 -10.57
CA ARG A 533 -0.89 -21.73 -11.71
C ARG A 533 0.48 -21.15 -11.38
N LEU A 534 0.79 -20.89 -10.12
CA LEU A 534 2.10 -20.37 -9.74
C LEU A 534 3.01 -21.53 -9.35
N GLY A 535 4.04 -21.81 -10.17
CA GLY A 535 4.99 -22.92 -10.01
C GLY A 535 5.66 -23.02 -8.64
N ASP A 536 5.65 -21.94 -7.85
CA ASP A 536 6.25 -21.83 -6.52
C ASP A 536 5.23 -21.79 -5.37
N GLY A 537 3.94 -21.93 -5.65
CA GLY A 537 2.92 -22.27 -4.66
C GLY A 537 2.44 -21.16 -3.71
N TYR A 538 2.88 -19.89 -3.85
CA TYR A 538 2.47 -18.80 -2.95
C TYR A 538 1.73 -17.68 -3.68
N GLN A 539 0.46 -17.44 -3.33
CA GLN A 539 -0.16 -16.14 -3.56
C GLN A 539 0.29 -15.19 -2.45
N ARG A 540 1.12 -14.21 -2.80
CA ARG A 540 1.60 -13.21 -1.86
C ARG A 540 0.56 -12.09 -1.74
N GLN A 541 -0.02 -11.93 -0.55
CA GLN A 541 -0.95 -10.83 -0.26
C GLN A 541 -0.25 -9.75 0.55
N GLY A 542 -0.14 -8.54 -0.01
CA GLY A 542 0.45 -7.42 0.68
C GLY A 542 1.94 -7.56 0.98
N ASP A 543 2.43 -6.67 1.84
CA ASP A 543 3.81 -6.56 2.32
C ASP A 543 3.81 -5.62 3.54
N ALA A 544 3.42 -6.13 4.72
CA ALA A 544 3.15 -5.31 5.90
C ALA A 544 4.44 -4.89 6.59
N HIS A 545 4.59 -3.59 6.83
CA HIS A 545 5.69 -3.03 7.59
C HIS A 545 5.15 -2.42 8.88
N THR A 546 5.47 -3.05 10.01
CA THR A 546 4.76 -2.85 11.27
C THR A 546 5.71 -2.47 12.41
N ILE A 547 5.30 -1.50 13.23
CA ILE A 547 5.93 -1.18 14.51
C ILE A 547 4.88 -1.36 15.60
N LEU A 548 5.15 -2.27 16.54
CA LEU A 548 4.35 -2.49 17.75
C LEU A 548 5.08 -1.90 18.95
N ILE A 549 4.38 -1.16 19.80
CA ILE A 549 4.96 -0.51 20.98
C ILE A 549 4.47 -1.27 22.22
N ARG A 550 5.39 -1.89 22.95
CA ARG A 550 5.09 -2.59 24.22
C ARG A 550 6.05 -2.14 25.31
N HIS A 551 5.50 -1.71 26.44
CA HIS A 551 6.29 -1.26 27.60
C HIS A 551 7.34 -0.18 27.27
N GLY A 552 7.04 0.71 26.31
CA GLY A 552 7.95 1.77 25.86
C GLY A 552 9.00 1.31 24.85
N VAL A 553 9.06 0.02 24.53
CA VAL A 553 9.96 -0.54 23.51
C VAL A 553 9.26 -0.65 22.16
N LEU A 554 9.93 -0.21 21.11
CA LEU A 554 9.50 -0.32 19.72
C LEU A 554 9.91 -1.68 19.16
N HIS A 555 8.98 -2.45 18.64
CA HIS A 555 9.18 -3.74 17.99
C HIS A 555 8.89 -3.60 16.52
N GLY A 556 9.92 -3.54 15.67
CA GLY A 556 9.82 -3.38 14.21
C GLY A 556 9.85 -4.72 13.49
N ALA A 557 8.87 -4.98 12.63
CA ALA A 557 8.80 -6.16 11.78
C ALA A 557 8.58 -5.76 10.32
N ALA A 558 9.60 -6.00 9.48
CA ALA A 558 9.49 -5.87 8.04
C ALA A 558 8.95 -7.18 7.42
N ASP A 559 8.10 -7.07 6.43
CA ASP A 559 7.61 -8.24 5.68
C ASP A 559 8.73 -8.85 4.81
N TRP A 560 8.54 -10.09 4.43
CA TRP A 560 9.49 -10.88 3.62
C TRP A 560 8.86 -11.37 2.31
N ARG A 561 7.58 -11.05 2.09
CA ARG A 561 6.79 -11.63 0.99
C ARG A 561 7.16 -11.11 -0.38
N ARG A 562 7.62 -9.88 -0.49
CA ARG A 562 8.00 -9.26 -1.78
C ARG A 562 9.51 -9.11 -1.93
N THR A 563 10.14 -8.52 -0.94
CA THR A 563 11.59 -8.27 -0.88
C THR A 563 12.07 -8.56 0.54
N VAL A 564 13.37 -8.50 0.77
CA VAL A 564 13.89 -8.52 2.15
C VAL A 564 13.77 -7.12 2.71
N GLY A 565 12.58 -6.77 3.21
CA GLY A 565 12.35 -5.50 3.91
C GLY A 565 13.23 -5.37 5.16
N LYS A 566 13.43 -4.14 5.66
CA LYS A 566 14.27 -3.87 6.83
C LYS A 566 13.52 -3.09 7.90
N ALA A 567 13.63 -3.57 9.15
CA ALA A 567 13.41 -2.77 10.34
C ALA A 567 14.76 -2.23 10.81
N ALA A 568 14.85 -0.91 11.00
CA ALA A 568 16.06 -0.21 11.44
C ALA A 568 15.75 0.57 12.72
N GLY A 569 16.36 0.17 13.84
CA GLY A 569 16.18 0.76 15.16
C GLY A 569 17.41 1.50 15.67
N TRP A 570 17.23 2.39 16.64
CA TRP A 570 18.29 3.18 17.26
C TRP A 570 18.04 3.41 18.74
#